data_60543c3f497f2cfab789e04e5352a3bd
#
_entry.id   60543c3f497f2cfab789e04e5352a3bd
#
_cell.length_a   1.000
_cell.length_b   1.000
_cell.length_c   1.000
_cell.angle_alpha   90.00
_cell.angle_beta   90.00
_cell.angle_gamma   90.00
#
_symmetry.space_group_name_H-M   'P 1'
#
loop_
_entity.id
_entity.type
_entity.pdbx_description
1 polymer ?
#
loop_
_entity_poly.entity_id
_entity_poly.type
_entity_poly.pdbx_seq_one_letter_code
_entity_poly.pdbx_strand_id
1 'polypeptide(L)'
;MSYITQRAAEAVYSDEGRRQLKENINCYLGNAKKITDGLESINIRCFGGRNSPYIWFEVPNGLTSWQMFDRLLNTVQVVGTPGSGFGTIGEGYFRLTAFAGPKRTLEAVERIKNGLI
;
A
#
# COMPACT_ATOMS: atom_id res chain seq x y z
N MET A 1 2.82 14.77 -26.85
CA MET A 1 2.96 13.31 -26.54
C MET A 1 3.39 12.58 -27.81
N SER A 2 4.35 11.68 -27.70
CA SER A 2 4.89 10.97 -28.89
C SER A 2 3.83 9.99 -29.48
N TYR A 3 3.96 9.71 -30.76
CA TYR A 3 3.09 8.76 -31.47
C TYR A 3 3.15 7.35 -30.82
N ILE A 4 4.35 6.90 -30.45
CA ILE A 4 4.55 5.59 -29.81
C ILE A 4 3.77 5.52 -28.50
N THR A 5 3.83 6.55 -27.68
CA THR A 5 3.08 6.61 -26.41
C THR A 5 1.57 6.61 -26.62
N GLN A 6 1.08 7.30 -27.66
CA GLN A 6 -0.33 7.31 -28.00
C GLN A 6 -0.81 5.92 -28.47
N ARG A 7 -0.02 5.21 -29.28
CA ARG A 7 -0.34 3.86 -29.72
C ARG A 7 -0.32 2.85 -28.55
N ALA A 8 0.61 3.00 -27.63
CA ALA A 8 0.66 2.19 -26.42
C ALA A 8 -0.58 2.43 -25.53
N ALA A 9 -0.99 3.69 -25.37
CA ALA A 9 -2.20 4.03 -24.62
C ALA A 9 -3.46 3.46 -25.27
N GLU A 10 -3.57 3.51 -26.60
CA GLU A 10 -4.69 2.92 -27.35
C GLU A 10 -4.82 1.42 -27.12
N ALA A 11 -3.69 0.69 -27.02
CA ALA A 11 -3.68 -0.74 -26.80
C ALA A 11 -4.38 -1.17 -25.49
N VAL A 12 -4.44 -0.29 -24.49
CA VAL A 12 -5.16 -0.53 -23.22
C VAL A 12 -6.67 -0.75 -23.45
N TYR A 13 -7.23 -0.12 -24.48
CA TYR A 13 -8.65 -0.23 -24.82
C TYR A 13 -9.01 -1.46 -25.67
N SER A 14 -8.03 -2.23 -26.14
CA SER A 14 -8.27 -3.53 -26.76
C SER A 14 -8.84 -4.54 -25.76
N ASP A 15 -9.48 -5.60 -26.23
CA ASP A 15 -10.00 -6.64 -25.34
C ASP A 15 -8.90 -7.30 -24.50
N GLU A 16 -7.75 -7.58 -25.11
CA GLU A 16 -6.59 -8.11 -24.40
C GLU A 16 -6.01 -7.11 -23.38
N GLY A 17 -5.90 -5.84 -23.75
CA GLY A 17 -5.43 -4.78 -22.84
C GLY A 17 -6.34 -4.64 -21.63
N ARG A 18 -7.66 -4.64 -21.83
CA ARG A 18 -8.65 -4.59 -20.75
C ARG A 18 -8.59 -5.82 -19.84
N ARG A 19 -8.38 -7.00 -20.41
CA ARG A 19 -8.21 -8.24 -19.64
C ARG A 19 -7.00 -8.16 -18.73
N GLN A 20 -5.84 -7.80 -19.26
CA GLN A 20 -4.59 -7.64 -18.50
C GLN A 20 -4.71 -6.55 -17.42
N LEU A 21 -5.32 -5.42 -17.74
CA LEU A 21 -5.56 -4.34 -16.79
C LEU A 21 -6.42 -4.81 -15.62
N LYS A 22 -7.50 -5.54 -15.90
CA LYS A 22 -8.38 -6.09 -14.86
C LYS A 22 -7.67 -7.08 -13.96
N GLU A 23 -6.83 -7.95 -14.51
CA GLU A 23 -6.01 -8.89 -13.75
C GLU A 23 -5.04 -8.16 -12.81
N ASN A 24 -4.37 -7.12 -13.30
CA ASN A 24 -3.46 -6.31 -12.49
C ASN A 24 -4.20 -5.58 -11.36
N ILE A 25 -5.33 -4.97 -11.66
CA ILE A 25 -6.16 -4.28 -10.65
C ILE A 25 -6.63 -5.28 -9.59
N ASN A 26 -7.10 -6.44 -9.97
CA ASN A 26 -7.53 -7.48 -9.02
C ASN A 26 -6.38 -7.96 -8.14
N CYS A 27 -5.18 -8.09 -8.69
CA CYS A 27 -3.97 -8.41 -7.93
C CYS A 27 -3.68 -7.35 -6.87
N TYR A 28 -3.68 -6.07 -7.25
CA TYR A 28 -3.41 -4.96 -6.32
C TYR A 28 -4.48 -4.84 -5.23
N LEU A 29 -5.75 -4.99 -5.57
CA LEU A 29 -6.84 -4.98 -4.60
C LEU A 29 -6.77 -6.18 -3.65
N GLY A 30 -6.37 -7.35 -4.14
CA GLY A 30 -6.10 -8.52 -3.31
C GLY A 30 -4.96 -8.29 -2.32
N ASN A 31 -3.88 -7.64 -2.74
CA ASN A 31 -2.78 -7.22 -1.87
C ASN A 31 -3.25 -6.20 -0.83
N ALA A 32 -4.02 -5.20 -1.24
CA ALA A 32 -4.57 -4.18 -0.35
C ALA A 32 -5.43 -4.81 0.74
N LYS A 33 -6.27 -5.79 0.40
CA LYS A 33 -7.07 -6.53 1.38
C LYS A 33 -6.20 -7.27 2.39
N LYS A 34 -5.15 -7.95 1.95
CA LYS A 34 -4.20 -8.64 2.84
C LYS A 34 -3.52 -7.68 3.82
N ILE A 35 -3.13 -6.50 3.33
CA ILE A 35 -2.52 -5.46 4.18
C ILE A 35 -3.51 -4.95 5.21
N THR A 36 -4.74 -4.61 4.82
CA THR A 36 -5.76 -4.11 5.75
C THR A 36 -6.15 -5.17 6.77
N ASP A 37 -6.42 -6.39 6.35
CA ASP A 37 -6.75 -7.50 7.26
C ASP A 37 -5.61 -7.76 8.25
N GLY A 38 -4.36 -7.69 7.80
CA GLY A 38 -3.18 -7.84 8.65
C GLY A 38 -3.05 -6.76 9.71
N LEU A 39 -3.21 -5.49 9.33
CA LEU A 39 -3.14 -4.36 10.26
C LEU A 39 -4.32 -4.36 11.24
N GLU A 40 -5.53 -4.64 10.79
CA GLU A 40 -6.71 -4.75 11.65
C GLU A 40 -6.60 -5.90 12.66
N SER A 41 -5.94 -7.01 12.28
CA SER A 41 -5.69 -8.13 13.20
C SER A 41 -4.82 -7.77 14.40
N ILE A 42 -4.04 -6.69 14.32
CA ILE A 42 -3.23 -6.14 15.41
C ILE A 42 -3.80 -4.83 15.95
N ASN A 43 -5.11 -4.59 15.75
CA ASN A 43 -5.85 -3.43 16.23
C ASN A 43 -5.36 -2.07 15.69
N ILE A 44 -4.80 -2.05 14.50
CA ILE A 44 -4.46 -0.79 13.80
C ILE A 44 -5.61 -0.42 12.87
N ARG A 45 -6.12 0.78 13.04
CA ARG A 45 -7.23 1.31 12.24
C ARG A 45 -6.74 1.72 10.85
N CYS A 46 -7.39 1.21 9.81
CA CYS A 46 -7.04 1.44 8.42
C CYS A 46 -8.11 2.20 7.65
N PHE A 47 -7.67 2.90 6.61
CA PHE A 47 -8.52 3.64 5.66
C PHE A 47 -8.05 3.35 4.24
N GLY A 48 -8.99 3.29 3.30
CA GLY A 48 -8.69 3.01 1.89
C GLY A 48 -8.51 1.51 1.60
N GLY A 49 -7.84 1.18 0.50
CA GLY A 49 -7.56 -0.20 0.11
C GLY A 49 -8.73 -0.97 -0.51
N ARG A 50 -9.91 -0.36 -0.67
CA ARG A 50 -11.09 -1.00 -1.30
C ARG A 50 -11.16 -0.74 -2.80
N ASN A 51 -11.03 0.52 -3.19
CA ASN A 51 -11.10 0.98 -4.59
C ASN A 51 -9.78 1.62 -5.04
N SER A 52 -8.74 1.51 -4.23
CA SER A 52 -7.43 2.09 -4.45
C SER A 52 -6.36 1.17 -3.87
N PRO A 53 -5.17 1.09 -4.50
CA PRO A 53 -4.04 0.34 -3.96
C PRO A 53 -3.29 1.07 -2.84
N TYR A 54 -3.83 2.16 -2.33
CA TYR A 54 -3.27 2.93 -1.23
C TYR A 54 -4.01 2.66 0.06
N ILE A 55 -3.28 2.32 1.11
CA ILE A 55 -3.80 2.05 2.45
C ILE A 55 -3.19 3.07 3.40
N TRP A 56 -4.02 3.80 4.14
CA TRP A 56 -3.62 4.64 5.23
C TRP A 56 -3.92 3.95 6.56
N PHE A 57 -3.07 4.13 7.55
CA PHE A 57 -3.36 3.67 8.90
C PHE A 57 -2.96 4.73 9.95
N GLU A 58 -3.65 4.69 11.07
CA GLU A 58 -3.30 5.50 12.23
C GLU A 58 -2.04 4.95 12.89
N VAL A 59 -1.07 5.82 13.14
CA VAL A 59 0.18 5.45 13.81
C VAL A 59 -0.12 5.12 15.28
N PRO A 60 0.19 3.91 15.74
CA PRO A 60 -0.10 3.51 17.12
C PRO A 60 0.84 4.16 18.14
N ASN A 61 0.43 4.08 19.41
CA ASN A 61 1.26 4.45 20.57
C ASN A 61 1.73 5.92 20.62
N GLY A 62 1.02 6.82 19.96
CA GLY A 62 1.36 8.25 19.96
C GLY A 62 2.68 8.60 19.27
N LEU A 63 3.20 7.71 18.43
CA LEU A 63 4.38 7.96 17.63
C LEU A 63 4.09 9.00 16.54
N THR A 64 5.11 9.76 16.14
CA THR A 64 5.03 10.57 14.93
C THR A 64 5.12 9.68 13.68
N SER A 65 4.69 10.21 12.55
CA SER A 65 4.76 9.48 11.27
C SER A 65 6.21 9.11 10.88
N TRP A 66 7.19 9.95 11.21
CA TRP A 66 8.61 9.65 11.00
C TRP A 66 9.17 8.62 11.98
N GLN A 67 8.77 8.65 13.25
CA GLN A 67 9.14 7.60 14.21
C GLN A 67 8.57 6.24 13.80
N MET A 68 7.37 6.24 13.21
CA MET A 68 6.79 5.02 12.63
C MET A 68 7.59 4.53 11.42
N PHE A 69 8.07 5.42 10.56
CA PHE A 69 8.95 5.06 9.44
C PHE A 69 10.21 4.36 9.94
N ASP A 70 10.91 4.95 10.91
CA ASP A 70 12.13 4.38 11.48
C ASP A 70 11.85 3.01 12.13
N ARG A 71 10.74 2.89 12.84
CA ARG A 71 10.33 1.63 13.47
C ARG A 71 10.04 0.54 12.46
N LEU A 72 9.27 0.84 11.40
CA LEU A 72 8.98 -0.11 10.33
C LEU A 72 10.26 -0.55 9.61
N LEU A 73 11.13 0.38 9.28
CA LEU A 73 12.38 0.08 8.59
C LEU A 73 13.30 -0.79 9.44
N ASN A 74 13.55 -0.39 10.69
CA ASN A 74 14.57 -1.04 11.54
C ASN A 74 14.07 -2.34 12.17
N THR A 75 12.78 -2.46 12.48
CA THR A 75 12.23 -3.63 13.18
C THR A 75 11.71 -4.69 12.23
N VAL A 76 10.97 -4.30 11.20
CA VAL A 76 10.30 -5.25 10.30
C VAL A 76 10.76 -5.17 8.84
N GLN A 77 11.66 -4.24 8.53
CA GLN A 77 12.24 -4.05 7.19
C GLN A 77 11.16 -3.79 6.12
N VAL A 78 10.18 -2.98 6.48
CA VAL A 78 9.12 -2.52 5.59
C VAL A 78 9.23 -1.02 5.41
N VAL A 79 9.14 -0.56 4.17
CA VAL A 79 9.20 0.85 3.80
C VAL A 79 7.82 1.32 3.32
N GLY A 80 7.38 2.44 3.85
CA GLY A 80 6.17 3.13 3.43
C GLY A 80 6.39 4.64 3.45
N THR A 81 5.31 5.40 3.41
CA THR A 81 5.39 6.87 3.35
C THR A 81 4.78 7.49 4.61
N PRO A 82 5.56 8.27 5.38
CA PRO A 82 5.02 9.01 6.51
C PRO A 82 3.92 9.99 6.07
N GLY A 83 2.84 10.08 6.83
CA GLY A 83 1.72 10.96 6.48
C GLY A 83 2.10 12.44 6.44
N SER A 84 3.02 12.89 7.30
CA SER A 84 3.55 14.26 7.27
C SER A 84 4.22 14.65 5.95
N GLY A 85 4.67 13.68 5.15
CA GLY A 85 5.18 13.92 3.80
C GLY A 85 4.12 14.44 2.82
N PHE A 86 2.84 14.36 3.18
CA PHE A 86 1.71 14.88 2.39
C PHE A 86 1.13 16.18 2.97
N GLY A 87 1.74 16.71 3.99
CA GLY A 87 1.33 17.93 4.69
C GLY A 87 1.06 17.70 6.18
N THR A 88 0.85 18.79 6.89
CA THR A 88 0.69 18.77 8.37
C THR A 88 -0.52 17.96 8.85
N ILE A 89 -1.60 17.91 8.06
CA ILE A 89 -2.80 17.13 8.36
C ILE A 89 -2.53 15.62 8.32
N GLY A 90 -1.52 15.18 7.58
CA GLY A 90 -1.11 13.78 7.50
C GLY A 90 -0.31 13.28 8.70
N GLU A 91 0.05 14.15 9.65
CA GLU A 91 0.76 13.72 10.85
C GLU A 91 -0.11 12.78 11.71
N GLY A 92 0.51 11.73 12.23
CA GLY A 92 -0.20 10.66 12.95
C GLY A 92 -0.77 9.57 12.04
N TYR A 93 -0.52 9.67 10.72
CA TYR A 93 -0.92 8.67 9.74
C TYR A 93 0.29 8.16 8.95
N PHE A 94 0.15 6.97 8.37
CA PHE A 94 1.18 6.36 7.55
C PHE A 94 0.54 5.68 6.34
N ARG A 95 1.17 5.79 5.16
CA ARG A 95 0.64 5.21 3.92
C ARG A 95 1.47 4.03 3.44
N LEU A 96 0.79 2.94 3.16
CA LEU A 96 1.33 1.78 2.45
C LEU A 96 0.73 1.67 1.05
N THR A 97 1.43 0.98 0.16
CA THR A 97 0.97 0.70 -1.20
C THR A 97 0.88 -0.80 -1.45
N ALA A 98 -0.03 -1.18 -2.32
CA ALA A 98 -0.30 -2.59 -2.66
C ALA A 98 0.28 -3.00 -4.03
N PHE A 99 1.25 -2.27 -4.56
CA PHE A 99 1.83 -2.51 -5.89
C PHE A 99 2.90 -3.62 -5.93
N ALA A 100 3.35 -4.11 -4.80
CA ALA A 100 4.32 -5.20 -4.74
C ALA A 100 3.72 -6.53 -5.19
N GLY A 101 4.58 -7.50 -5.53
CA GLY A 101 4.11 -8.85 -5.84
C GLY A 101 3.37 -9.48 -4.64
N PRO A 102 2.38 -10.37 -4.89
CA PRO A 102 1.55 -10.95 -3.82
C PRO A 102 2.33 -11.67 -2.72
N LYS A 103 3.41 -12.36 -3.10
CA LYS A 103 4.28 -13.08 -2.16
C LYS A 103 5.01 -12.14 -1.23
N ARG A 104 5.60 -11.05 -1.77
CA ARG A 104 6.31 -10.04 -0.97
C ARG A 104 5.35 -9.27 -0.06
N THR A 105 4.14 -9.00 -0.55
CA THR A 105 3.10 -8.34 0.26
C THR A 105 2.73 -9.21 1.46
N LEU A 106 2.51 -10.50 1.25
CA LEU A 106 2.19 -11.42 2.34
C LEU A 106 3.32 -11.50 3.37
N GLU A 107 4.56 -11.60 2.91
CA GLU A 107 5.74 -11.61 3.77
C GLU A 107 5.86 -10.32 4.60
N ALA A 108 5.64 -9.16 3.99
CA ALA A 108 5.65 -7.88 4.69
C ALA A 108 4.55 -7.79 5.76
N VAL A 109 3.34 -8.26 5.45
CA VAL A 109 2.22 -8.31 6.40
C VAL A 109 2.55 -9.20 7.60
N GLU A 110 3.11 -10.38 7.38
CA GLU A 110 3.52 -11.27 8.47
C GLU A 110 4.62 -10.65 9.34
N ARG A 111 5.59 -9.97 8.76
CA ARG A 111 6.62 -9.24 9.52
C ARG A 111 5.99 -8.12 10.38
N ILE A 112 5.05 -7.36 9.82
CA ILE A 112 4.34 -6.31 10.55
C ILE A 112 3.56 -6.91 11.73
N LYS A 113 2.82 -7.97 11.51
CA LYS A 113 2.03 -8.65 12.56
C LYS A 113 2.91 -9.14 13.71
N ASN A 114 4.08 -9.67 13.40
CA ASN A 114 4.97 -10.28 14.38
C ASN A 114 5.92 -9.29 15.06
N GLY A 115 6.21 -8.16 14.44
CA GLY A 115 7.28 -7.24 14.88
C GLY A 115 6.83 -5.85 15.28
N LEU A 116 5.60 -5.43 14.98
CA LEU A 116 5.17 -4.06 15.22
C LEU A 116 4.59 -3.82 16.61
N ILE A 117 4.20 -4.85 17.28
CA ILE A 117 3.61 -4.80 18.63
C ILE A 117 4.67 -5.07 19.69
#